data_b4e35c3a0076809fb655b52a8fd71bc2
#
_entry.id   b4e35c3a0076809fb655b52a8fd71bc2
#
_cell.length_a   1.000
_cell.length_b   1.000
_cell.length_c   1.000
_cell.angle_alpha   90.00
_cell.angle_beta   90.00
_cell.angle_gamma   90.00
#
_symmetry.space_group_name_H-M   'P 1'
#
loop_
_entity.id
_entity.type
_entity.pdbx_description
1 polymer ?
#
loop_
_entity_poly.entity_id
_entity_poly.type
_entity_poly.pdbx_seq_one_letter_code
_entity_poly.pdbx_strand_id
1 'polypeptide(L)'
;IPSLYSQDPKEYDSWWAIRKGILPIVGGQRRKGTTVITEDVCFQIEDFTKGIEMLTELFHKYDFVDGGVIFGHALSGNVHFNITPDFSDPKDTKNFGDLVKEMSERVSGFGGSLKAEHGTGRMVAPFVEMEWGKKAYELNRRIKAIFDPERILNPDVIITDDPDVYKKNLKAQC
;
A
#
# COMPACT_ATOMS: atom_id res chain seq x y z
N ILE A 1 13.36 -20.26 -11.03
CA ILE A 1 14.47 -19.60 -10.32
C ILE A 1 14.93 -20.57 -9.24
N PRO A 2 16.23 -20.91 -9.12
CA PRO A 2 16.69 -21.76 -8.04
C PRO A 2 16.47 -21.06 -6.70
N SER A 3 15.89 -21.77 -5.74
CA SER A 3 15.70 -21.31 -4.38
C SER A 3 16.83 -21.77 -3.49
N LEU A 4 17.34 -20.87 -2.65
CA LEU A 4 18.33 -21.18 -1.65
C LEU A 4 17.67 -21.25 -0.27
N TYR A 5 18.02 -22.27 0.48
CA TYR A 5 17.54 -22.45 1.85
C TYR A 5 18.78 -22.62 2.76
N SER A 6 18.76 -21.96 3.91
CA SER A 6 19.82 -22.11 4.89
C SER A 6 19.25 -22.09 6.31
N GLN A 7 19.90 -22.85 7.18
CA GLN A 7 19.73 -22.78 8.63
C GLN A 7 20.95 -22.13 9.31
N ASP A 8 21.97 -21.74 8.53
CA ASP A 8 23.15 -21.05 9.06
C ASP A 8 22.80 -19.58 9.35
N PRO A 9 22.90 -19.14 10.64
CA PRO A 9 22.64 -17.76 11.03
C PRO A 9 23.43 -16.73 10.24
N LYS A 10 24.69 -17.01 9.89
CA LYS A 10 25.54 -16.08 9.14
C LYS A 10 25.03 -15.84 7.72
N GLU A 11 24.50 -16.90 7.08
CA GLU A 11 23.94 -16.77 5.74
C GLU A 11 22.62 -15.99 5.75
N TYR A 12 21.65 -16.40 6.55
CA TYR A 12 20.37 -15.70 6.55
C TYR A 12 20.47 -14.28 7.14
N ASP A 13 21.39 -14.00 8.08
CA ASP A 13 21.63 -12.65 8.55
C ASP A 13 22.15 -11.74 7.43
N SER A 14 22.99 -12.27 6.53
CA SER A 14 23.44 -11.52 5.34
C SER A 14 22.27 -11.20 4.41
N TRP A 15 21.36 -12.14 4.19
CA TRP A 15 20.15 -11.93 3.38
C TRP A 15 19.21 -10.92 4.02
N TRP A 16 19.03 -10.99 5.35
CA TRP A 16 18.27 -10.00 6.11
C TRP A 16 18.88 -8.60 6.05
N ALA A 17 20.21 -8.49 6.04
CA ALA A 17 20.89 -7.20 5.87
C ALA A 17 20.55 -6.57 4.51
N ILE A 18 20.57 -7.36 3.43
CA ILE A 18 20.13 -6.91 2.10
C ILE A 18 18.66 -6.46 2.14
N ARG A 19 17.76 -7.29 2.69
CA ARG A 19 16.34 -7.00 2.80
C ARG A 19 16.07 -5.67 3.55
N LYS A 20 16.76 -5.46 4.69
CA LYS A 20 16.63 -4.22 5.48
C LYS A 20 17.19 -3.01 4.76
N GLY A 21 18.11 -3.19 3.82
CA GLY A 21 18.70 -2.13 3.02
C GLY A 21 17.80 -1.60 1.89
N ILE A 22 16.74 -2.32 1.50
CA ILE A 22 15.91 -1.95 0.32
C ILE A 22 15.34 -0.54 0.45
N LEU A 23 14.64 -0.24 1.54
CA LEU A 23 13.97 1.05 1.70
C LEU A 23 14.97 2.24 1.76
N PRO A 24 16.07 2.19 2.54
CA PRO A 24 17.11 3.22 2.51
C PRO A 24 17.74 3.40 1.11
N ILE A 25 17.96 2.31 0.36
CA ILE A 25 18.53 2.37 -0.99
C ILE A 25 17.56 3.07 -1.94
N VAL A 26 16.29 2.65 -1.99
CA VAL A 26 15.26 3.29 -2.82
C VAL A 26 15.12 4.77 -2.44
N GLY A 27 15.05 5.07 -1.14
CA GLY A 27 14.97 6.44 -0.65
C GLY A 27 16.19 7.30 -1.03
N GLY A 28 17.39 6.72 -1.02
CA GLY A 28 18.63 7.42 -1.38
C GLY A 28 18.84 7.62 -2.89
N GLN A 29 18.30 6.72 -3.71
CA GLN A 29 18.47 6.77 -5.17
C GLN A 29 17.31 7.44 -5.92
N ARG A 30 16.22 7.76 -5.21
CA ARG A 30 15.06 8.40 -5.84
C ARG A 30 15.40 9.73 -6.49
N ARG A 31 14.64 10.10 -7.50
CA ARG A 31 14.73 11.45 -8.09
C ARG A 31 14.52 12.52 -7.02
N LYS A 32 15.35 13.57 -7.04
CA LYS A 32 15.21 14.70 -6.11
C LYS A 32 13.84 15.35 -6.26
N GLY A 33 13.19 15.68 -5.15
CA GLY A 33 11.85 16.27 -5.13
C GLY A 33 10.73 15.24 -4.97
N THR A 34 11.01 13.93 -5.16
CA THR A 34 10.00 12.87 -4.99
C THR A 34 9.86 12.41 -3.54
N THR A 35 8.71 11.85 -3.21
CA THR A 35 8.41 11.23 -1.90
C THR A 35 8.40 9.71 -2.05
N VAL A 36 8.98 8.97 -1.11
CA VAL A 36 8.80 7.51 -1.06
C VAL A 36 7.46 7.19 -0.41
N ILE A 37 6.61 6.49 -1.12
CA ILE A 37 5.39 5.88 -0.59
C ILE A 37 5.64 4.40 -0.46
N THR A 38 5.50 3.87 0.74
CA THR A 38 5.61 2.43 1.04
C THR A 38 4.25 1.93 1.48
N GLU A 39 3.72 0.96 0.76
CA GLU A 39 2.41 0.38 1.01
C GLU A 39 2.45 -1.14 0.90
N ASP A 40 1.37 -1.78 1.34
CA ASP A 40 1.21 -3.21 1.24
C ASP A 40 -0.22 -3.61 0.86
N VAL A 41 -0.32 -4.80 0.28
CA VAL A 41 -1.57 -5.50 0.02
C VAL A 41 -1.38 -6.99 0.31
N CYS A 42 -2.46 -7.73 0.41
CA CYS A 42 -2.38 -9.18 0.63
C CYS A 42 -3.28 -9.91 -0.35
N PHE A 43 -2.80 -11.04 -0.86
CA PHE A 43 -3.53 -11.96 -1.73
C PHE A 43 -3.60 -13.35 -1.12
N GLN A 44 -4.61 -14.13 -1.51
CA GLN A 44 -4.57 -15.57 -1.30
C GLN A 44 -3.35 -16.14 -2.03
N ILE A 45 -2.75 -17.21 -1.50
CA ILE A 45 -1.48 -17.73 -2.04
C ILE A 45 -1.63 -18.18 -3.49
N GLU A 46 -2.80 -18.68 -3.86
CA GLU A 46 -3.14 -19.14 -5.20
C GLU A 46 -3.16 -17.99 -6.22
N ASP A 47 -3.45 -16.77 -5.78
CA ASP A 47 -3.53 -15.58 -6.63
C ASP A 47 -2.29 -14.67 -6.48
N PHE A 48 -1.31 -15.07 -5.66
CA PHE A 48 -0.14 -14.24 -5.34
C PHE A 48 0.62 -13.78 -6.59
N THR A 49 0.90 -14.69 -7.52
CA THR A 49 1.61 -14.35 -8.77
C THR A 49 0.81 -13.37 -9.62
N LYS A 50 -0.50 -13.61 -9.79
CA LYS A 50 -1.39 -12.72 -10.54
C LYS A 50 -1.48 -11.34 -9.87
N GLY A 51 -1.47 -11.29 -8.54
CA GLY A 51 -1.45 -10.06 -7.77
C GLY A 51 -0.19 -9.22 -8.04
N ILE A 52 0.98 -9.85 -8.09
CA ILE A 52 2.25 -9.18 -8.44
C ILE A 52 2.23 -8.68 -9.89
N GLU A 53 1.75 -9.52 -10.83
CA GLU A 53 1.61 -9.13 -12.23
C GLU A 53 0.69 -7.91 -12.38
N MET A 54 -0.44 -7.93 -11.67
CA MET A 54 -1.40 -6.82 -11.63
C MET A 54 -0.76 -5.52 -11.08
N LEU A 55 0.00 -5.58 -9.98
CA LEU A 55 0.71 -4.42 -9.44
C LEU A 55 1.74 -3.88 -10.42
N THR A 56 2.49 -4.78 -11.08
CA THR A 56 3.48 -4.41 -12.09
C THR A 56 2.81 -3.69 -13.28
N GLU A 57 1.68 -4.22 -13.76
CA GLU A 57 0.87 -3.58 -14.80
C GLU A 57 0.41 -2.17 -14.40
N LEU A 58 -0.06 -2.01 -13.16
CA LEU A 58 -0.50 -0.71 -12.66
C LEU A 58 0.66 0.29 -12.56
N PHE A 59 1.86 -0.14 -12.16
CA PHE A 59 3.02 0.74 -12.12
C PHE A 59 3.41 1.22 -13.52
N HIS A 60 3.35 0.35 -14.53
CA HIS A 60 3.53 0.75 -15.91
C HIS A 60 2.44 1.74 -16.39
N LYS A 61 1.18 1.42 -16.08
CA LYS A 61 0.03 2.23 -16.50
C LYS A 61 0.09 3.65 -15.93
N TYR A 62 0.51 3.80 -14.70
CA TYR A 62 0.53 5.07 -13.98
C TYR A 62 1.92 5.73 -13.88
N ASP A 63 2.91 5.21 -14.62
CA ASP A 63 4.24 5.82 -14.76
C ASP A 63 5.06 5.81 -13.47
N PHE A 64 4.93 4.74 -12.65
CA PHE A 64 5.68 4.55 -11.40
C PHE A 64 6.69 3.40 -11.46
N VAL A 65 7.17 3.05 -12.64
CA VAL A 65 8.18 1.99 -12.81
C VAL A 65 9.55 2.44 -12.29
N ASP A 66 9.92 3.68 -12.59
CA ASP A 66 11.16 4.26 -12.11
C ASP A 66 11.08 4.50 -10.58
N GLY A 67 11.88 3.76 -9.82
CA GLY A 67 11.85 3.76 -8.36
C GLY A 67 10.76 2.85 -7.77
N GLY A 68 10.00 2.14 -8.60
CA GLY A 68 9.06 1.10 -8.19
C GLY A 68 9.80 -0.16 -7.75
N VAL A 69 9.52 -0.65 -6.54
CA VAL A 69 10.09 -1.90 -6.01
C VAL A 69 8.97 -2.71 -5.38
N ILE A 70 8.88 -3.99 -5.73
CA ILE A 70 7.96 -4.96 -5.14
C ILE A 70 8.76 -5.98 -4.34
N PHE A 71 8.37 -6.22 -3.09
CA PHE A 71 8.95 -7.20 -2.18
C PHE A 71 7.88 -7.63 -1.17
N GLY A 72 8.17 -8.54 -0.26
CA GLY A 72 7.15 -8.90 0.75
C GLY A 72 7.40 -10.23 1.42
N HIS A 73 6.31 -10.78 1.97
CA HIS A 73 6.27 -12.04 2.70
C HIS A 73 5.44 -13.06 1.93
N ALA A 74 6.05 -13.68 0.91
CA ALA A 74 5.36 -14.51 -0.07
C ALA A 74 4.51 -15.63 0.55
N LEU A 75 5.01 -16.30 1.61
CA LEU A 75 4.26 -17.35 2.29
C LEU A 75 2.98 -16.87 2.98
N SER A 76 2.90 -15.57 3.28
CA SER A 76 1.72 -14.93 3.88
C SER A 76 0.84 -14.22 2.86
N GLY A 77 1.17 -14.31 1.57
CA GLY A 77 0.48 -13.56 0.51
C GLY A 77 0.67 -12.05 0.58
N ASN A 78 1.52 -11.56 1.48
CA ASN A 78 1.77 -10.13 1.68
C ASN A 78 2.76 -9.61 0.65
N VAL A 79 2.39 -8.52 0.00
CA VAL A 79 3.18 -7.80 -1.00
C VAL A 79 3.35 -6.36 -0.56
N HIS A 80 4.59 -5.98 -0.27
CA HIS A 80 4.97 -4.57 -0.10
C HIS A 80 5.40 -3.99 -1.44
N PHE A 81 5.22 -2.70 -1.58
CA PHE A 81 5.78 -1.97 -2.70
C PHE A 81 6.18 -0.55 -2.31
N ASN A 82 7.16 -0.02 -3.03
CA ASN A 82 7.54 1.38 -2.97
C ASN A 82 7.29 2.02 -4.32
N ILE A 83 6.80 3.25 -4.33
CA ILE A 83 6.74 4.14 -5.49
C ILE A 83 7.29 5.51 -5.08
N THR A 84 7.71 6.31 -6.05
CA THR A 84 8.37 7.59 -5.78
C THR A 84 7.72 8.76 -6.54
N PRO A 85 6.46 9.12 -6.23
CA PRO A 85 5.76 10.24 -6.87
C PRO A 85 6.38 11.59 -6.50
N ASP A 86 6.26 12.53 -7.42
CA ASP A 86 6.49 13.96 -7.20
C ASP A 86 5.16 14.67 -6.96
N PHE A 87 4.81 14.90 -5.71
CA PHE A 87 3.55 15.57 -5.36
C PHE A 87 3.53 17.08 -5.64
N SER A 88 4.60 17.65 -6.15
CA SER A 88 4.59 18.99 -6.74
C SER A 88 4.13 18.99 -8.20
N ASP A 89 4.14 17.80 -8.86
CA ASP A 89 3.61 17.60 -10.20
C ASP A 89 2.13 17.18 -10.14
N PRO A 90 1.21 17.96 -10.73
CA PRO A 90 -0.21 17.58 -10.83
C PRO A 90 -0.46 16.24 -11.54
N LYS A 91 0.39 15.88 -12.53
CA LYS A 91 0.29 14.59 -13.23
C LYS A 91 0.58 13.44 -12.29
N ASP A 92 1.68 13.49 -11.53
CA ASP A 92 2.05 12.44 -10.56
C ASP A 92 1.00 12.34 -9.46
N THR A 93 0.50 13.48 -8.97
CA THR A 93 -0.57 13.50 -7.97
C THR A 93 -1.84 12.83 -8.48
N LYS A 94 -2.23 13.11 -9.73
CA LYS A 94 -3.38 12.45 -10.36
C LYS A 94 -3.13 10.95 -10.55
N ASN A 95 -1.98 10.58 -11.12
CA ASN A 95 -1.61 9.19 -11.35
C ASN A 95 -1.57 8.38 -10.04
N PHE A 96 -1.06 8.96 -8.97
CA PHE A 96 -1.09 8.37 -7.64
C PHE A 96 -2.52 8.10 -7.16
N GLY A 97 -3.40 9.07 -7.29
CA GLY A 97 -4.81 8.92 -6.91
C GLY A 97 -5.51 7.81 -7.69
N ASP A 98 -5.29 7.78 -9.00
CA ASP A 98 -5.88 6.77 -9.89
C ASP A 98 -5.28 5.37 -9.63
N LEU A 99 -3.97 5.27 -9.37
CA LEU A 99 -3.30 4.03 -8.97
C LEU A 99 -3.93 3.45 -7.70
N VAL A 100 -4.03 4.24 -6.63
CA VAL A 100 -4.57 3.77 -5.34
C VAL A 100 -6.01 3.29 -5.49
N LYS A 101 -6.82 4.02 -6.25
CA LYS A 101 -8.20 3.64 -6.52
C LYS A 101 -8.29 2.32 -7.29
N GLU A 102 -7.65 2.22 -8.46
CA GLU A 102 -7.71 1.01 -9.29
C GLU A 102 -7.08 -0.20 -8.59
N MET A 103 -5.97 0.01 -7.87
CA MET A 103 -5.37 -1.04 -7.05
C MET A 103 -6.37 -1.56 -6.01
N SER A 104 -7.06 -0.67 -5.31
CA SER A 104 -8.05 -1.06 -4.31
C SER A 104 -9.20 -1.87 -4.92
N GLU A 105 -9.71 -1.45 -6.08
CA GLU A 105 -10.75 -2.17 -6.82
C GLU A 105 -10.28 -3.56 -7.25
N ARG A 106 -9.07 -3.67 -7.80
CA ARG A 106 -8.53 -4.94 -8.32
C ARG A 106 -8.16 -5.89 -7.19
N VAL A 107 -7.52 -5.42 -6.11
CA VAL A 107 -7.19 -6.23 -4.93
C VAL A 107 -8.46 -6.79 -4.29
N SER A 108 -9.49 -5.95 -4.11
CA SER A 108 -10.79 -6.40 -3.60
C SER A 108 -11.43 -7.42 -4.53
N GLY A 109 -11.27 -7.26 -5.86
CA GLY A 109 -11.74 -8.23 -6.86
C GLY A 109 -11.08 -9.61 -6.76
N PHE A 110 -9.84 -9.69 -6.27
CA PHE A 110 -9.16 -10.94 -5.93
C PHE A 110 -9.61 -11.53 -4.58
N GLY A 111 -10.48 -10.86 -3.82
CA GLY A 111 -10.74 -11.21 -2.43
C GLY A 111 -9.53 -10.99 -1.52
N GLY A 112 -8.61 -10.13 -1.95
CA GLY A 112 -7.43 -9.73 -1.20
C GLY A 112 -7.72 -8.68 -0.15
N SER A 113 -6.70 -8.33 0.66
CA SER A 113 -6.78 -7.25 1.63
C SER A 113 -6.01 -6.01 1.15
N LEU A 114 -6.63 -4.85 1.31
CA LEU A 114 -6.08 -3.55 0.91
C LEU A 114 -4.93 -3.10 1.80
N LYS A 115 -4.82 -3.68 2.99
CA LYS A 115 -3.73 -3.50 3.94
C LYS A 115 -3.45 -4.82 4.66
N ALA A 116 -2.22 -5.30 4.55
CA ALA A 116 -1.80 -6.53 5.20
C ALA A 116 -1.31 -6.25 6.63
N GLU A 117 -0.24 -5.45 6.79
CA GLU A 117 0.36 -5.15 8.09
C GLU A 117 0.58 -3.66 8.36
N HIS A 118 0.50 -2.78 7.32
CA HIS A 118 0.75 -1.35 7.49
C HIS A 118 -0.42 -0.58 8.11
N GLY A 119 -1.57 -1.22 8.27
CA GLY A 119 -2.80 -0.59 8.78
C GLY A 119 -3.48 0.31 7.75
N THR A 120 -4.78 0.45 7.90
CA THR A 120 -5.65 1.15 6.93
C THR A 120 -5.31 2.64 6.81
N GLY A 121 -5.11 3.32 7.94
CA GLY A 121 -4.84 4.75 7.94
C GLY A 121 -5.94 5.55 7.22
N ARG A 122 -5.54 6.66 6.59
CA ARG A 122 -6.36 7.45 5.66
C ARG A 122 -6.19 7.02 4.21
N MET A 123 -5.10 6.29 3.91
CA MET A 123 -4.72 5.95 2.53
C MET A 123 -5.76 5.09 1.84
N VAL A 124 -6.30 4.10 2.50
CA VAL A 124 -7.33 3.21 1.94
C VAL A 124 -8.68 3.32 2.66
N ALA A 125 -8.86 4.28 3.56
CA ALA A 125 -10.13 4.50 4.27
C ALA A 125 -11.36 4.58 3.36
N PRO A 126 -11.32 5.26 2.19
CA PRO A 126 -12.47 5.30 1.27
C PRO A 126 -12.85 3.96 0.66
N PHE A 127 -11.97 2.98 0.72
CA PHE A 127 -12.15 1.67 0.07
C PHE A 127 -12.45 0.54 1.05
N VAL A 128 -12.46 0.81 2.36
CA VAL A 128 -12.69 -0.20 3.41
C VAL A 128 -14.05 -0.90 3.28
N GLU A 129 -15.10 -0.16 2.93
CA GLU A 129 -16.42 -0.75 2.71
C GLU A 129 -16.41 -1.75 1.55
N MET A 130 -15.61 -1.49 0.51
CA MET A 130 -15.44 -2.40 -0.63
C MET A 130 -14.84 -3.74 -0.20
N GLU A 131 -13.83 -3.72 0.68
CA GLU A 131 -13.18 -4.92 1.19
C GLU A 131 -14.04 -5.65 2.23
N TRP A 132 -14.56 -4.93 3.24
CA TRP A 132 -15.23 -5.55 4.38
C TRP A 132 -16.72 -5.83 4.14
N GLY A 133 -17.29 -5.18 3.14
CA GLY A 133 -18.73 -5.18 2.87
C GLY A 133 -19.51 -4.26 3.80
N LYS A 134 -20.67 -3.85 3.32
CA LYS A 134 -21.51 -2.84 3.97
C LYS A 134 -21.84 -3.14 5.44
N LYS A 135 -22.13 -4.41 5.76
CA LYS A 135 -22.56 -4.79 7.14
C LYS A 135 -21.42 -4.61 8.15
N ALA A 136 -20.22 -5.06 7.81
CA ALA A 136 -19.07 -4.96 8.70
C ALA A 136 -18.61 -3.49 8.81
N TYR A 137 -18.60 -2.74 7.72
CA TYR A 137 -18.25 -1.33 7.73
C TYR A 137 -19.23 -0.51 8.58
N GLU A 138 -20.54 -0.73 8.43
CA GLU A 138 -21.56 -0.04 9.25
C GLU A 138 -21.46 -0.39 10.74
N LEU A 139 -21.13 -1.63 11.09
CA LEU A 139 -20.86 -2.00 12.47
C LEU A 139 -19.68 -1.19 13.05
N ASN A 140 -18.60 -1.04 12.32
CA ASN A 140 -17.46 -0.23 12.73
C ASN A 140 -17.83 1.26 12.86
N ARG A 141 -18.64 1.81 11.94
CA ARG A 141 -19.17 3.17 12.05
C ARG A 141 -19.96 3.37 13.35
N ARG A 142 -20.81 2.42 13.71
CA ARG A 142 -21.61 2.47 14.94
C ARG A 142 -20.73 2.38 16.19
N ILE A 143 -19.74 1.51 16.20
CA ILE A 143 -18.75 1.41 17.30
C ILE A 143 -18.03 2.75 17.44
N LYS A 144 -17.53 3.32 16.33
CA LYS A 144 -16.87 4.63 16.32
C LYS A 144 -17.77 5.72 16.91
N ALA A 145 -19.06 5.76 16.53
CA ALA A 145 -20.01 6.77 17.01
C ALA A 145 -20.32 6.65 18.51
N ILE A 146 -20.21 5.46 19.10
CA ILE A 146 -20.38 5.25 20.55
C ILE A 146 -19.21 5.85 21.33
N PHE A 147 -17.96 5.61 20.87
CA PHE A 147 -16.76 6.02 21.60
C PHE A 147 -16.29 7.43 21.23
N ASP A 148 -16.68 7.94 20.08
CA ASP A 148 -16.23 9.22 19.55
C ASP A 148 -17.38 9.91 18.76
N PRO A 149 -18.45 10.31 19.45
CA PRO A 149 -19.60 10.93 18.79
C PRO A 149 -19.27 12.26 18.10
N GLU A 150 -18.29 12.99 18.62
CA GLU A 150 -17.83 14.27 18.05
C GLU A 150 -16.78 14.11 16.94
N ARG A 151 -16.35 12.86 16.65
CA ARG A 151 -15.38 12.52 15.60
C ARG A 151 -14.04 13.27 15.71
N ILE A 152 -13.55 13.49 16.92
CA ILE A 152 -12.28 14.17 17.19
C ILE A 152 -11.09 13.22 17.30
N LEU A 153 -11.32 11.92 17.57
CA LEU A 153 -10.26 10.92 17.71
C LEU A 153 -9.92 10.33 16.33
N ASN A 154 -8.68 10.50 15.87
CA ASN A 154 -8.20 9.97 14.60
C ASN A 154 -9.20 10.18 13.44
N PRO A 155 -9.56 11.42 13.09
CA PRO A 155 -10.54 11.69 12.04
C PRO A 155 -10.08 11.09 10.71
N ASP A 156 -11.02 10.49 9.98
CA ASP A 156 -10.83 9.86 8.67
C ASP A 156 -9.89 8.64 8.64
N VAL A 157 -9.52 8.08 9.79
CA VAL A 157 -8.79 6.83 9.87
C VAL A 157 -9.78 5.66 9.88
N ILE A 158 -9.64 4.73 8.94
CA ILE A 158 -10.52 3.57 8.68
C ILE A 158 -11.92 4.00 8.22
N ILE A 159 -12.56 4.92 8.92
CA ILE A 159 -13.92 5.39 8.66
C ILE A 159 -13.86 6.83 8.19
N THR A 160 -14.36 7.07 6.98
CA THR A 160 -14.42 8.40 6.38
C THR A 160 -15.69 8.58 5.56
N ASP A 161 -16.17 9.81 5.48
CA ASP A 161 -17.20 10.22 4.52
C ASP A 161 -16.59 10.98 3.34
N ASP A 162 -15.25 11.16 3.35
CA ASP A 162 -14.49 11.85 2.32
C ASP A 162 -13.84 10.85 1.34
N PRO A 163 -14.37 10.72 0.12
CA PRO A 163 -13.84 9.78 -0.86
C PRO A 163 -12.44 10.14 -1.36
N ASP A 164 -11.98 11.34 -1.10
CA ASP A 164 -10.71 11.88 -1.58
C ASP A 164 -9.68 12.09 -0.46
N VAL A 165 -9.95 11.62 0.76
CA VAL A 165 -9.06 11.84 1.92
C VAL A 165 -7.62 11.38 1.67
N TYR A 166 -7.44 10.31 0.91
CA TYR A 166 -6.14 9.73 0.59
C TYR A 166 -5.28 10.60 -0.34
N LYS A 167 -5.90 11.56 -1.04
CA LYS A 167 -5.22 12.54 -1.90
C LYS A 167 -4.99 13.89 -1.21
N LYS A 168 -5.62 14.11 -0.07
CA LYS A 168 -5.44 15.32 0.73
C LYS A 168 -4.21 15.18 1.60
N ASN A 169 -3.52 16.26 1.86
CA ASN A 169 -2.33 16.28 2.70
C ASN A 169 -1.13 15.48 2.15
N LEU A 170 -1.07 15.26 0.85
CA LEU A 170 0.12 14.75 0.19
C LEU A 170 1.23 15.80 0.30
N LYS A 171 2.40 15.38 0.80
CA LYS A 171 3.49 16.30 1.07
C LYS A 171 4.42 16.39 -0.13
N ALA A 172 4.40 17.52 -0.82
CA ALA A 172 5.45 17.86 -1.76
C ALA A 172 6.78 18.05 -1.00
N GLN A 173 7.86 17.52 -1.54
CA GLN A 173 9.21 17.75 -0.99
C GLN A 173 9.74 19.08 -1.52
N CYS A 174 10.23 19.94 -0.63
CA CYS A 174 10.92 21.19 -0.98
C CYS A 174 12.33 20.92 -1.45
#